data_df411db39b36783ba38c3caf60f8759c
#
_entry.id   df411db39b36783ba38c3caf60f8759c
#
_cell.length_a   1.000
_cell.length_b   1.000
_cell.length_c   1.000
_cell.angle_alpha   90.00
_cell.angle_beta   90.00
_cell.angle_gamma   90.00
#
_symmetry.space_group_name_H-M   'P 1'
#
loop_
_entity.id
_entity.type
_entity.pdbx_description
1 polymer ?
#
loop_
_entity_poly.entity_id
_entity_poly.type
_entity_poly.pdbx_seq_one_letter_code
_entity_poly.pdbx_strand_id
1 'polypeptide(L)'
;VIFYKRINTSGLLWQKEEQEEWNMKVSALLEHLEYTCLQGDVEREVTSVVYDSRKVEEGSMFICIRGAVVDGHKFIPDVVEKGAKTLIVEEETEAPEDVTVILVKDTRYAMAFISAAYFGHPAEKLKTIGITGTKGKTTTTYMVKSILENAGYKVGLIGTIEAIIGDRVIPAANTTPESYVVQQYFHEMVEAGCDCVVMEVSSQGLMLHRTQGFVFDFGIFTNIEPDHIGPNEHRDFEHYLSCKAMLLKQCRVGIVNRDDEHFEKIVEGHTCALETYGFSEKADLRAEDAKLISGKGSLGISYHLKGLMDFPVEIDIPGKFSIYNSLTAIAICRHFKVSEENIIKALKVAKVKGRIEMVKVSDEFTLMIDYAHNAMALESLLSTLREYHPHRLVCLFGCGGNRSRLRRFEMGEVSGRLSDLTIITSDNPRNEDPQAIIDDIKTGIEKTDGKYVEIIDRKEAIAYAISHGEPGDIIILAGKGHEDYQEIRGKKYPMDERVLIADILAGK
;
A
#
# COMPACT_ATOMS: atom_id res chain seq x y z
N VAL A 1 -18.45 4.52 17.41
CA VAL A 1 -18.51 4.36 15.93
C VAL A 1 -19.45 5.41 15.37
N ILE A 2 -18.96 6.29 14.49
CA ILE A 2 -19.78 7.34 13.88
C ILE A 2 -20.34 6.78 12.57
N PHE A 3 -21.65 6.49 12.52
CA PHE A 3 -22.36 6.10 11.30
C PHE A 3 -23.00 7.32 10.64
N TYR A 4 -22.91 7.38 9.31
CA TYR A 4 -23.54 8.43 8.52
C TYR A 4 -24.74 7.87 7.75
N LYS A 5 -25.93 8.37 8.04
CA LYS A 5 -27.14 8.09 7.28
C LYS A 5 -27.39 9.19 6.26
N ARG A 6 -27.48 8.83 5.00
CA ARG A 6 -27.75 9.74 3.89
C ARG A 6 -29.21 10.17 3.93
N ILE A 7 -29.48 11.45 4.11
CA ILE A 7 -30.81 12.04 3.92
C ILE A 7 -30.72 13.09 2.83
N ASN A 8 -31.55 12.89 1.82
CA ASN A 8 -31.88 13.73 0.63
C ASN A 8 -31.19 15.09 0.46
N THR A 9 -30.58 15.22 -0.69
CA THR A 9 -30.33 16.36 -1.63
C THR A 9 -30.06 17.78 -1.11
N SER A 10 -29.97 18.05 0.16
CA SER A 10 -29.60 19.38 0.65
C SER A 10 -29.08 19.32 2.09
N GLY A 11 -27.77 19.07 2.25
CA GLY A 11 -27.08 19.27 3.51
C GLY A 11 -26.78 17.99 4.30
N LEU A 12 -25.52 17.78 4.61
CA LEU A 12 -25.03 16.79 5.56
C LEU A 12 -25.34 17.28 6.98
N LEU A 13 -26.33 16.68 7.63
CA LEU A 13 -26.53 16.80 9.07
C LEU A 13 -25.88 15.59 9.74
N TRP A 14 -24.88 15.84 10.55
CA TRP A 14 -24.23 14.86 11.41
C TRP A 14 -25.13 14.60 12.63
N GLN A 15 -25.74 13.45 12.74
CA GLN A 15 -26.32 13.00 14.01
C GLN A 15 -25.31 12.08 14.69
N LYS A 16 -24.97 12.41 15.93
CA LYS A 16 -24.28 11.54 16.87
C LYS A 16 -25.31 10.47 17.28
N GLU A 17 -25.26 9.29 16.64
CA GLU A 17 -25.97 8.13 17.22
C GLU A 17 -25.22 7.70 18.49
N GLU A 18 -25.99 7.26 19.48
CA GLU A 18 -25.50 6.87 20.80
C GLU A 18 -24.28 5.95 20.65
N GLN A 19 -23.13 6.41 21.14
CA GLN A 19 -21.98 5.54 21.36
C GLN A 19 -22.46 4.50 22.37
N GLU A 20 -22.46 3.21 22.01
CA GLU A 20 -22.35 2.18 23.02
C GLU A 20 -21.11 2.54 23.84
N GLU A 21 -21.30 2.87 25.12
CA GLU A 21 -20.22 3.15 26.05
C GLU A 21 -19.43 1.85 26.20
N TRP A 22 -18.31 1.75 25.50
CA TRP A 22 -17.36 0.64 25.61
C TRP A 22 -16.51 0.86 26.87
N ASN A 23 -17.16 0.79 28.04
CA ASN A 23 -16.48 0.85 29.31
C ASN A 23 -15.76 -0.48 29.54
N MET A 24 -14.44 -0.48 29.32
CA MET A 24 -13.59 -1.65 29.57
C MET A 24 -12.62 -1.37 30.71
N LYS A 25 -12.39 -2.38 31.55
CA LYS A 25 -11.39 -2.30 32.59
C LYS A 25 -9.98 -2.25 32.02
N VAL A 26 -9.11 -1.45 32.63
CA VAL A 26 -7.70 -1.38 32.26
C VAL A 26 -7.07 -2.78 32.26
N SER A 27 -7.37 -3.62 33.27
CA SER A 27 -6.88 -4.99 33.37
C SER A 27 -7.21 -5.86 32.16
N ALA A 28 -8.42 -5.72 31.60
CA ALA A 28 -8.85 -6.44 30.40
C ALA A 28 -8.09 -5.97 29.15
N LEU A 29 -7.80 -4.67 29.04
CA LEU A 29 -7.03 -4.11 27.93
C LEU A 29 -5.55 -4.52 27.96
N LEU A 30 -5.02 -4.88 29.13
CA LEU A 30 -3.63 -5.27 29.35
C LEU A 30 -3.40 -6.80 29.40
N GLU A 31 -4.42 -7.62 29.14
CA GLU A 31 -4.43 -9.07 29.33
C GLU A 31 -3.20 -9.80 28.77
N HIS A 32 -2.67 -9.35 27.62
CA HIS A 32 -1.53 -10.00 26.94
C HIS A 32 -0.22 -9.21 27.04
N LEU A 33 -0.11 -8.32 28.05
CA LEU A 33 1.04 -7.45 28.20
C LEU A 33 1.75 -7.68 29.53
N GLU A 34 3.08 -7.61 29.50
CA GLU A 34 3.89 -7.43 30.70
C GLU A 34 3.90 -5.95 31.06
N TYR A 35 3.45 -5.59 32.24
CA TYR A 35 3.38 -4.22 32.71
C TYR A 35 3.64 -4.10 34.22
N THR A 36 3.91 -2.88 34.65
CA THR A 36 3.94 -2.50 36.08
C THR A 36 2.94 -1.37 36.31
N CYS A 37 2.01 -1.57 37.23
CA CYS A 37 1.15 -0.48 37.70
C CYS A 37 1.96 0.36 38.72
N LEU A 38 2.35 1.57 38.29
CA LEU A 38 3.11 2.51 39.14
C LEU A 38 2.21 3.20 40.14
N GLN A 39 0.96 3.51 39.74
CA GLN A 39 -0.02 4.25 40.50
C GLN A 39 -1.45 3.91 40.04
N GLY A 40 -2.43 4.05 40.93
CA GLY A 40 -3.85 3.93 40.64
C GLY A 40 -4.38 2.50 40.65
N ASP A 41 -5.45 2.24 39.89
CA ASP A 41 -6.20 0.99 39.91
C ASP A 41 -6.42 0.44 38.50
N VAL A 42 -5.99 -0.80 38.23
CA VAL A 42 -6.18 -1.51 36.96
C VAL A 42 -7.63 -1.99 36.75
N GLU A 43 -8.47 -2.00 37.81
CA GLU A 43 -9.89 -2.31 37.68
C GLU A 43 -10.74 -1.10 37.26
N ARG A 44 -10.12 0.06 37.10
CA ARG A 44 -10.76 1.26 36.56
C ARG A 44 -11.29 1.00 35.15
N GLU A 45 -12.46 1.54 34.86
CA GLU A 45 -13.03 1.57 33.51
C GLU A 45 -12.46 2.73 32.70
N VAL A 46 -12.29 2.51 31.41
CA VAL A 46 -11.83 3.48 30.41
C VAL A 46 -12.94 3.72 29.39
N THR A 47 -13.18 4.98 29.08
CA THR A 47 -14.20 5.39 28.10
C THR A 47 -13.69 5.31 26.66
N SER A 48 -12.39 5.51 26.46
CA SER A 48 -11.76 5.49 25.14
C SER A 48 -10.27 5.19 25.23
N VAL A 49 -9.69 4.65 24.15
CA VAL A 49 -8.25 4.47 23.98
C VAL A 49 -7.77 5.45 22.91
N VAL A 50 -6.81 6.31 23.26
CA VAL A 50 -6.30 7.36 22.38
C VAL A 50 -4.78 7.47 22.46
N TYR A 51 -4.16 7.84 21.33
CA TYR A 51 -2.71 8.12 21.21
C TYR A 51 -2.43 9.50 20.59
N ASP A 52 -3.48 10.27 20.30
CA ASP A 52 -3.43 11.66 19.83
C ASP A 52 -3.98 12.57 20.94
N SER A 53 -3.11 13.41 21.52
CA SER A 53 -3.46 14.31 22.63
C SER A 53 -4.60 15.29 22.35
N ARG A 54 -4.94 15.49 21.07
CA ARG A 54 -6.05 16.33 20.63
C ARG A 54 -7.42 15.64 20.74
N LYS A 55 -7.42 14.30 20.87
CA LYS A 55 -8.63 13.46 20.91
C LYS A 55 -8.97 12.96 22.31
N VAL A 56 -8.24 13.41 23.32
CA VAL A 56 -8.48 13.02 24.72
C VAL A 56 -9.80 13.62 25.19
N GLU A 57 -10.60 12.77 25.83
CA GLU A 57 -11.87 13.07 26.49
C GLU A 57 -11.83 12.56 27.94
N GLU A 58 -12.85 12.90 28.75
CA GLU A 58 -12.93 12.45 30.15
C GLU A 58 -12.96 10.92 30.24
N GLY A 59 -12.13 10.36 31.11
CA GLY A 59 -12.00 8.89 31.29
C GLY A 59 -11.14 8.19 30.26
N SER A 60 -10.51 8.88 29.30
CA SER A 60 -9.65 8.27 28.28
C SER A 60 -8.43 7.58 28.87
N MET A 61 -8.01 6.46 28.23
CA MET A 61 -6.66 5.92 28.32
C MET A 61 -5.80 6.57 27.26
N PHE A 62 -4.74 7.27 27.65
CA PHE A 62 -3.78 7.88 26.73
C PHE A 62 -2.51 7.07 26.63
N ILE A 63 -2.10 6.69 25.41
CA ILE A 63 -0.88 5.93 25.14
C ILE A 63 0.22 6.90 24.68
N CYS A 64 1.28 7.03 25.47
CA CYS A 64 2.39 7.93 25.23
C CYS A 64 3.38 7.38 24.20
N ILE A 65 3.08 7.57 22.90
CA ILE A 65 3.91 7.09 21.80
C ILE A 65 5.15 7.98 21.60
N ARG A 66 6.35 7.37 21.54
CA ARG A 66 7.55 8.05 21.05
C ARG A 66 7.54 8.09 19.52
N GLY A 67 7.22 9.26 18.96
CA GLY A 67 7.26 9.51 17.53
C GLY A 67 8.64 9.95 17.04
N ALA A 68 8.86 9.94 15.72
CA ALA A 68 10.13 10.39 15.13
C ALA A 68 10.42 11.89 15.35
N VAL A 69 9.39 12.71 15.55
CA VAL A 69 9.50 14.16 15.73
C VAL A 69 9.10 14.61 17.13
N VAL A 70 8.09 13.97 17.72
CA VAL A 70 7.50 14.37 19.00
C VAL A 70 7.35 13.16 19.89
N ASP A 71 7.72 13.30 21.17
CA ASP A 71 7.49 12.31 22.22
C ASP A 71 6.15 12.57 22.92
N GLY A 72 5.27 11.57 22.91
CA GLY A 72 3.94 11.62 23.53
C GLY A 72 3.96 11.87 25.03
N HIS A 73 5.03 11.48 25.74
CA HIS A 73 5.17 11.71 27.19
C HIS A 73 5.16 13.21 27.56
N LYS A 74 5.59 14.09 26.66
CA LYS A 74 5.55 15.54 26.85
C LYS A 74 4.15 16.13 26.97
N PHE A 75 3.13 15.39 26.53
CA PHE A 75 1.75 15.81 26.60
C PHE A 75 1.01 15.36 27.85
N ILE A 76 1.66 14.63 28.75
CA ILE A 76 1.03 14.08 29.98
C ILE A 76 0.29 15.17 30.77
N PRO A 77 0.87 16.34 31.10
CA PRO A 77 0.13 17.38 31.82
C PRO A 77 -1.14 17.84 31.07
N ASP A 78 -1.02 18.06 29.76
CA ASP A 78 -2.13 18.53 28.92
C ASP A 78 -3.26 17.50 28.79
N VAL A 79 -2.94 16.20 28.60
CA VAL A 79 -3.94 15.14 28.48
C VAL A 79 -4.63 14.83 29.80
N VAL A 80 -3.93 14.95 30.92
CA VAL A 80 -4.53 14.81 32.26
C VAL A 80 -5.49 15.95 32.55
N GLU A 81 -5.12 17.18 32.21
CA GLU A 81 -6.02 18.35 32.32
C GLU A 81 -7.29 18.18 31.44
N LYS A 82 -7.16 17.52 30.27
CA LYS A 82 -8.31 17.20 29.39
C LYS A 82 -9.15 16.01 29.85
N GLY A 83 -8.77 15.32 30.93
CA GLY A 83 -9.57 14.26 31.52
C GLY A 83 -9.05 12.84 31.28
N ALA A 84 -7.83 12.66 30.78
CA ALA A 84 -7.22 11.33 30.74
C ALA A 84 -7.06 10.77 32.17
N LYS A 85 -7.57 9.56 32.42
CA LYS A 85 -7.54 8.91 33.73
C LYS A 85 -6.64 7.67 33.76
N THR A 86 -6.11 7.26 32.62
CA THR A 86 -5.13 6.17 32.49
C THR A 86 -4.05 6.57 31.52
N LEU A 87 -2.78 6.36 31.91
CA LEU A 87 -1.60 6.63 31.08
C LEU A 87 -0.84 5.34 30.85
N ILE A 88 -0.45 5.08 29.61
CA ILE A 88 0.50 4.00 29.23
C ILE A 88 1.82 4.68 28.88
N VAL A 89 2.88 4.37 29.63
CA VAL A 89 4.18 5.07 29.58
C VAL A 89 5.35 4.09 29.46
N GLU A 90 6.50 4.60 28.96
CA GLU A 90 7.77 3.84 28.88
C GLU A 90 8.78 4.22 29.98
N GLU A 91 8.47 5.23 30.79
CA GLU A 91 9.32 5.71 31.87
C GLU A 91 8.46 6.14 33.06
N GLU A 92 9.07 6.12 34.25
CA GLU A 92 8.39 6.62 35.44
C GLU A 92 8.01 8.08 35.26
N THR A 93 6.76 8.40 35.58
CA THR A 93 6.21 9.74 35.37
C THR A 93 5.33 10.14 36.53
N GLU A 94 5.35 11.42 36.89
CA GLU A 94 4.46 11.99 37.90
C GLU A 94 3.09 12.27 37.30
N ALA A 95 2.04 11.90 38.01
CA ALA A 95 0.66 12.17 37.66
C ALA A 95 -0.18 12.39 38.93
N PRO A 96 -1.33 13.07 38.87
CA PRO A 96 -2.27 13.23 39.97
C PRO A 96 -2.68 11.85 40.55
N GLU A 97 -2.97 11.78 41.86
CA GLU A 97 -3.30 10.55 42.57
C GLU A 97 -4.50 9.79 41.98
N ASP A 98 -5.40 10.49 41.33
CA ASP A 98 -6.60 9.91 40.69
C ASP A 98 -6.35 9.36 39.28
N VAL A 99 -5.13 9.42 38.76
CA VAL A 99 -4.72 8.88 37.45
C VAL A 99 -4.01 7.54 37.63
N THR A 100 -4.40 6.54 36.85
CA THR A 100 -3.73 5.25 36.78
C THR A 100 -2.56 5.34 35.80
N VAL A 101 -1.34 4.94 36.24
CA VAL A 101 -0.12 4.97 35.45
C VAL A 101 0.43 3.56 35.27
N ILE A 102 0.51 3.12 34.03
CA ILE A 102 0.96 1.79 33.62
C ILE A 102 2.28 1.91 32.86
N LEU A 103 3.33 1.37 33.40
CA LEU A 103 4.65 1.27 32.81
C LEU A 103 4.74 0.02 31.93
N VAL A 104 5.13 0.20 30.67
CA VAL A 104 5.39 -0.88 29.72
C VAL A 104 6.78 -0.69 29.09
N LYS A 105 7.33 -1.76 28.53
CA LYS A 105 8.64 -1.71 27.87
C LYS A 105 8.64 -0.91 26.55
N ASP A 106 7.53 -0.97 25.80
CA ASP A 106 7.34 -0.35 24.51
C ASP A 106 5.86 0.00 24.33
N THR A 107 5.55 1.29 24.23
CA THR A 107 4.16 1.77 24.12
C THR A 107 3.54 1.49 22.76
N ARG A 108 4.33 1.35 21.67
CA ARG A 108 3.81 0.95 20.36
C ARG A 108 3.41 -0.53 20.35
N TYR A 109 4.23 -1.37 20.97
CA TYR A 109 3.89 -2.78 21.16
C TYR A 109 2.64 -2.91 22.03
N ALA A 110 2.59 -2.20 23.15
CA ALA A 110 1.43 -2.19 24.04
C ALA A 110 0.16 -1.70 23.34
N MET A 111 0.25 -0.63 22.52
CA MET A 111 -0.87 -0.10 21.77
C MET A 111 -1.50 -1.15 20.85
N ALA A 112 -0.71 -2.03 20.25
CA ALA A 112 -1.23 -3.06 19.35
C ALA A 112 -2.13 -4.07 20.09
N PHE A 113 -1.73 -4.52 21.28
CA PHE A 113 -2.51 -5.46 22.11
C PHE A 113 -3.70 -4.77 22.76
N ILE A 114 -3.50 -3.57 23.32
CA ILE A 114 -4.59 -2.76 23.89
C ILE A 114 -5.67 -2.51 22.85
N SER A 115 -5.28 -2.14 21.62
CA SER A 115 -6.24 -1.90 20.53
C SER A 115 -6.95 -3.18 20.10
N ALA A 116 -6.27 -4.32 20.04
CA ALA A 116 -6.90 -5.59 19.72
C ALA A 116 -7.97 -5.94 20.77
N ALA A 117 -7.66 -5.82 22.06
CA ALA A 117 -8.62 -6.04 23.15
C ALA A 117 -9.77 -5.02 23.08
N TYR A 118 -9.46 -3.73 22.90
CA TYR A 118 -10.45 -2.64 22.85
C TYR A 118 -11.49 -2.85 21.75
N PHE A 119 -11.09 -3.35 20.58
CA PHE A 119 -11.99 -3.66 19.47
C PHE A 119 -12.53 -5.10 19.48
N GLY A 120 -12.31 -5.87 20.54
CA GLY A 120 -12.86 -7.22 20.73
C GLY A 120 -12.24 -8.26 19.80
N HIS A 121 -10.92 -8.20 19.60
CA HIS A 121 -10.09 -9.13 18.80
C HIS A 121 -10.66 -9.42 17.40
N PRO A 122 -10.90 -8.40 16.59
CA PRO A 122 -11.61 -8.54 15.31
C PRO A 122 -10.86 -9.43 14.30
N ALA A 123 -9.53 -9.53 14.42
CA ALA A 123 -8.71 -10.40 13.57
C ALA A 123 -9.10 -11.89 13.69
N GLU A 124 -9.67 -12.32 14.82
CA GLU A 124 -10.13 -13.71 15.02
C GLU A 124 -11.40 -14.05 14.23
N LYS A 125 -12.14 -13.01 13.79
CA LYS A 125 -13.38 -13.13 13.03
C LYS A 125 -13.18 -12.95 11.51
N LEU A 126 -11.95 -12.63 11.08
CA LEU A 126 -11.56 -12.43 9.69
C LEU A 126 -10.47 -13.42 9.29
N LYS A 127 -10.44 -13.83 8.03
CA LYS A 127 -9.23 -14.41 7.46
C LYS A 127 -8.24 -13.30 7.11
N THR A 128 -7.11 -13.25 7.79
CA THR A 128 -6.14 -12.17 7.68
C THR A 128 -4.97 -12.53 6.75
N ILE A 129 -4.73 -11.69 5.73
CA ILE A 129 -3.70 -11.89 4.71
C ILE A 129 -2.77 -10.67 4.73
N GLY A 130 -1.50 -10.87 5.13
CA GLY A 130 -0.48 -9.83 5.14
C GLY A 130 0.53 -10.02 4.01
N ILE A 131 0.78 -8.98 3.21
CA ILE A 131 1.70 -9.03 2.06
C ILE A 131 2.84 -8.04 2.27
N THR A 132 4.07 -8.55 2.40
CA THR A 132 5.29 -7.74 2.46
C THR A 132 6.20 -8.00 1.25
N GLY A 133 7.22 -7.19 1.11
CA GLY A 133 8.23 -7.22 0.06
C GLY A 133 8.60 -5.81 -0.40
N THR A 134 9.59 -5.68 -1.27
CA THR A 134 9.97 -4.38 -1.84
C THR A 134 8.95 -3.95 -2.90
N LYS A 135 8.67 -4.80 -3.88
CA LYS A 135 7.76 -4.56 -5.01
C LYS A 135 6.59 -5.54 -5.04
N GLY A 136 5.53 -5.22 -5.76
CA GLY A 136 4.42 -6.13 -6.04
C GLY A 136 3.30 -6.16 -4.99
N LYS A 137 3.49 -5.62 -3.79
CA LYS A 137 2.47 -5.63 -2.71
C LYS A 137 1.10 -5.17 -3.18
N THR A 138 1.01 -3.95 -3.67
CA THR A 138 -0.26 -3.34 -4.11
C THR A 138 -0.92 -4.16 -5.22
N THR A 139 -0.17 -4.52 -6.26
CA THR A 139 -0.72 -5.32 -7.37
C THR A 139 -1.24 -6.68 -6.88
N THR A 140 -0.48 -7.37 -6.04
CA THR A 140 -0.90 -8.66 -5.47
C THR A 140 -2.14 -8.51 -4.59
N THR A 141 -2.21 -7.47 -3.76
CA THR A 141 -3.35 -7.18 -2.89
C THR A 141 -4.65 -7.04 -3.69
N TYR A 142 -4.61 -6.28 -4.79
CA TYR A 142 -5.78 -6.13 -5.67
C TYR A 142 -6.09 -7.40 -6.49
N MET A 143 -5.09 -8.17 -6.91
CA MET A 143 -5.31 -9.46 -7.56
C MET A 143 -6.01 -10.46 -6.62
N VAL A 144 -5.54 -10.56 -5.36
CA VAL A 144 -6.17 -11.39 -4.33
C VAL A 144 -7.62 -10.97 -4.11
N LYS A 145 -7.85 -9.67 -3.92
CA LYS A 145 -9.20 -9.12 -3.78
C LYS A 145 -10.09 -9.49 -4.97
N SER A 146 -9.62 -9.27 -6.19
CA SER A 146 -10.37 -9.57 -7.42
C SER A 146 -10.75 -11.06 -7.52
N ILE A 147 -9.81 -11.97 -7.22
CA ILE A 147 -10.06 -13.41 -7.27
C ILE A 147 -11.08 -13.84 -6.20
N LEU A 148 -10.92 -13.38 -4.96
CA LEU A 148 -11.80 -13.75 -3.86
C LEU A 148 -13.21 -13.17 -4.05
N GLU A 149 -13.34 -11.93 -4.50
CA GLU A 149 -14.64 -11.31 -4.79
C GLU A 149 -15.36 -11.99 -5.96
N ASN A 150 -14.62 -12.37 -7.02
CA ASN A 150 -15.21 -13.15 -8.12
C ASN A 150 -15.69 -14.54 -7.65
N ALA A 151 -15.14 -15.06 -6.57
CA ALA A 151 -15.57 -16.30 -5.94
C ALA A 151 -16.68 -16.10 -4.89
N GLY A 152 -17.15 -14.87 -4.68
CA GLY A 152 -18.27 -14.53 -3.79
C GLY A 152 -17.87 -14.15 -2.36
N TYR A 153 -16.59 -14.02 -2.05
CA TYR A 153 -16.12 -13.52 -0.76
C TYR A 153 -16.25 -12.00 -0.66
N LYS A 154 -16.53 -11.48 0.51
CA LYS A 154 -16.49 -10.04 0.81
C LYS A 154 -15.14 -9.69 1.40
N VAL A 155 -14.35 -8.89 0.68
CA VAL A 155 -12.94 -8.66 0.97
C VAL A 155 -12.68 -7.24 1.45
N GLY A 156 -12.16 -7.10 2.67
CA GLY A 156 -11.56 -5.85 3.15
C GLY A 156 -10.14 -5.67 2.57
N LEU A 157 -9.73 -4.42 2.38
CA LEU A 157 -8.39 -4.08 1.88
C LEU A 157 -7.77 -2.96 2.72
N ILE A 158 -6.48 -3.08 3.02
CA ILE A 158 -5.66 -2.00 3.61
C ILE A 158 -4.37 -1.90 2.80
N GLY A 159 -4.12 -0.77 2.15
CA GLY A 159 -2.94 -0.65 1.29
C GLY A 159 -2.46 0.77 1.05
N THR A 160 -1.50 0.88 0.16
CA THR A 160 -0.83 2.15 -0.20
C THR A 160 -1.80 3.16 -0.82
N ILE A 161 -2.79 2.69 -1.56
CA ILE A 161 -3.75 3.55 -2.26
C ILE A 161 -4.88 3.94 -1.32
N GLU A 162 -5.49 2.96 -0.67
CA GLU A 162 -6.72 3.14 0.08
C GLU A 162 -6.94 1.99 1.08
N ALA A 163 -7.88 2.19 2.00
CA ALA A 163 -8.54 1.12 2.72
C ALA A 163 -9.98 0.97 2.20
N ILE A 164 -10.43 -0.30 2.02
CA ILE A 164 -11.77 -0.64 1.57
C ILE A 164 -12.46 -1.45 2.66
N ILE A 165 -13.58 -0.94 3.17
CA ILE A 165 -14.36 -1.54 4.25
C ILE A 165 -15.81 -1.66 3.78
N GLY A 166 -16.20 -2.84 3.32
CA GLY A 166 -17.48 -2.99 2.61
C GLY A 166 -17.54 -2.08 1.39
N ASP A 167 -18.52 -1.17 1.35
CA ASP A 167 -18.69 -0.21 0.25
C ASP A 167 -17.94 1.12 0.48
N ARG A 168 -17.29 1.28 1.64
CA ARG A 168 -16.59 2.51 2.01
C ARG A 168 -15.13 2.45 1.59
N VAL A 169 -14.67 3.48 0.88
CA VAL A 169 -13.28 3.67 0.45
C VAL A 169 -12.68 4.85 1.21
N ILE A 170 -11.54 4.63 1.83
CA ILE A 170 -10.81 5.62 2.63
C ILE A 170 -9.42 5.81 2.01
N PRO A 171 -9.05 7.02 1.54
CA PRO A 171 -7.71 7.28 1.05
C PRO A 171 -6.64 6.96 2.10
N ALA A 172 -5.58 6.26 1.71
CA ALA A 172 -4.53 5.87 2.63
C ALA A 172 -3.63 7.06 3.02
N ALA A 173 -3.36 7.21 4.31
CA ALA A 173 -2.31 8.10 4.80
C ALA A 173 -0.94 7.40 4.84
N ASN A 174 -0.93 6.10 5.10
CA ASN A 174 0.24 5.23 5.13
C ASN A 174 -0.11 3.86 4.55
N THR A 175 0.86 3.17 3.95
CA THR A 175 0.70 1.79 3.45
C THR A 175 0.19 0.85 4.54
N THR A 176 0.75 0.97 5.74
CA THR A 176 0.34 0.21 6.94
C THR A 176 0.02 1.23 8.03
N PRO A 177 -1.24 1.43 8.40
CA PRO A 177 -1.66 2.35 9.46
C PRO A 177 -1.08 1.98 10.84
N GLU A 178 -1.19 2.87 11.82
CA GLU A 178 -0.89 2.57 13.22
C GLU A 178 -1.80 1.44 13.73
N SER A 179 -1.33 0.64 14.69
CA SER A 179 -2.00 -0.57 15.16
C SER A 179 -3.44 -0.32 15.63
N TYR A 180 -3.70 0.82 16.27
CA TYR A 180 -5.06 1.24 16.64
C TYR A 180 -5.98 1.30 15.42
N VAL A 181 -5.53 1.94 14.34
CA VAL A 181 -6.32 2.11 13.11
C VAL A 181 -6.49 0.76 12.39
N VAL A 182 -5.47 -0.12 12.42
CA VAL A 182 -5.59 -1.47 11.87
C VAL A 182 -6.70 -2.26 12.57
N GLN A 183 -6.71 -2.25 13.91
CA GLN A 183 -7.74 -2.95 14.70
C GLN A 183 -9.13 -2.32 14.53
N GLN A 184 -9.20 -1.00 14.44
CA GLN A 184 -10.44 -0.28 14.14
C GLN A 184 -10.98 -0.72 12.76
N TYR A 185 -10.15 -0.73 11.72
CA TYR A 185 -10.59 -1.16 10.38
C TYR A 185 -11.02 -2.62 10.36
N PHE A 186 -10.31 -3.49 11.08
CA PHE A 186 -10.73 -4.90 11.19
C PHE A 186 -12.10 -5.03 11.86
N HIS A 187 -12.34 -4.27 12.94
CA HIS A 187 -13.63 -4.25 13.61
C HIS A 187 -14.75 -3.78 12.65
N GLU A 188 -14.53 -2.67 11.95
CA GLU A 188 -15.49 -2.14 10.98
C GLU A 188 -15.70 -3.10 9.79
N MET A 189 -14.67 -3.87 9.36
CA MET A 189 -14.80 -4.92 8.35
C MET A 189 -15.67 -6.09 8.83
N VAL A 190 -15.51 -6.50 10.11
CA VAL A 190 -16.38 -7.52 10.72
C VAL A 190 -17.83 -7.06 10.73
N GLU A 191 -18.09 -5.82 11.16
CA GLU A 191 -19.45 -5.24 11.15
C GLU A 191 -20.02 -5.10 9.74
N ALA A 192 -19.18 -4.78 8.76
CA ALA A 192 -19.56 -4.77 7.36
C ALA A 192 -19.78 -6.18 6.77
N GLY A 193 -19.53 -7.24 7.52
CA GLY A 193 -19.67 -8.63 7.09
C GLY A 193 -18.62 -9.08 6.08
N CYS A 194 -17.38 -8.55 6.18
CA CYS A 194 -16.26 -9.06 5.39
C CYS A 194 -15.85 -10.46 5.88
N ASP A 195 -15.50 -11.34 4.95
CA ASP A 195 -14.99 -12.70 5.24
C ASP A 195 -13.49 -12.68 5.53
N CYS A 196 -12.78 -11.76 4.90
CA CYS A 196 -11.33 -11.65 4.98
C CYS A 196 -10.86 -10.22 4.78
N VAL A 197 -9.60 -9.99 5.17
CA VAL A 197 -8.87 -8.76 4.88
C VAL A 197 -7.53 -9.07 4.24
N VAL A 198 -7.20 -8.33 3.18
CA VAL A 198 -5.90 -8.35 2.54
C VAL A 198 -5.21 -7.02 2.83
N MET A 199 -3.99 -7.06 3.40
CA MET A 199 -3.28 -5.82 3.71
C MET A 199 -1.83 -5.82 3.27
N GLU A 200 -1.38 -4.65 2.81
CA GLU A 200 0.03 -4.39 2.58
C GLU A 200 0.75 -4.16 3.90
N VAL A 201 1.82 -4.91 4.14
CA VAL A 201 2.63 -4.84 5.35
C VAL A 201 4.01 -4.28 5.01
N SER A 202 4.24 -3.01 5.35
CA SER A 202 5.52 -2.35 5.13
C SER A 202 6.57 -2.79 6.17
N SER A 203 7.85 -2.67 5.84
CA SER A 203 8.94 -2.96 6.78
C SER A 203 8.90 -2.05 8.00
N GLN A 204 8.56 -0.77 7.83
CA GLN A 204 8.36 0.16 8.93
C GLN A 204 7.12 -0.22 9.77
N GLY A 205 6.05 -0.74 9.13
CA GLY A 205 4.88 -1.25 9.85
C GLY A 205 5.23 -2.40 10.80
N LEU A 206 6.08 -3.32 10.35
CA LEU A 206 6.60 -4.41 11.19
C LEU A 206 7.55 -3.89 12.27
N MET A 207 8.50 -3.04 11.91
CA MET A 207 9.48 -2.45 12.84
C MET A 207 8.81 -1.64 13.96
N LEU A 208 7.71 -0.95 13.66
CA LEU A 208 6.97 -0.08 14.58
C LEU A 208 5.76 -0.78 15.21
N HIS A 209 5.72 -2.11 15.21
CA HIS A 209 4.67 -2.93 15.82
C HIS A 209 3.24 -2.64 15.36
N ARG A 210 3.06 -2.09 14.14
CA ARG A 210 1.72 -1.71 13.63
C ARG A 210 0.83 -2.91 13.33
N THR A 211 1.41 -4.09 13.19
CA THR A 211 0.71 -5.35 12.90
C THR A 211 0.75 -6.34 14.06
N GLN A 212 1.24 -5.94 15.25
CA GLN A 212 1.19 -6.77 16.45
C GLN A 212 -0.24 -6.84 17.03
N GLY A 213 -0.46 -7.70 18.02
CA GLY A 213 -1.75 -7.92 18.66
C GLY A 213 -2.63 -8.97 17.99
N PHE A 214 -2.17 -9.60 16.89
CA PHE A 214 -2.81 -10.74 16.23
C PHE A 214 -1.80 -11.55 15.41
N VAL A 215 -2.22 -12.73 14.93
CA VAL A 215 -1.43 -13.59 14.05
C VAL A 215 -2.14 -13.69 12.71
N PHE A 216 -1.46 -13.38 11.60
CA PHE A 216 -2.00 -13.53 10.26
C PHE A 216 -2.31 -15.00 9.94
N ASP A 217 -3.42 -15.29 9.26
CA ASP A 217 -3.62 -16.61 8.67
C ASP A 217 -2.58 -16.87 7.58
N PHE A 218 -2.28 -15.85 6.75
CA PHE A 218 -1.32 -15.92 5.66
C PHE A 218 -0.36 -14.73 5.69
N GLY A 219 0.95 -15.02 5.69
CA GLY A 219 2.02 -14.02 5.58
C GLY A 219 2.80 -14.23 4.29
N ILE A 220 2.85 -13.21 3.44
CA ILE A 220 3.44 -13.32 2.10
C ILE A 220 4.70 -12.47 1.99
N PHE A 221 5.77 -13.03 1.45
CA PHE A 221 6.98 -12.31 1.13
C PHE A 221 7.23 -12.36 -0.38
N THR A 222 7.05 -11.22 -1.09
CA THR A 222 7.10 -11.18 -2.55
C THR A 222 8.52 -11.16 -3.10
N ASN A 223 9.37 -10.24 -2.63
CA ASN A 223 10.76 -10.05 -3.04
C ASN A 223 11.45 -9.05 -2.12
N ILE A 224 12.79 -8.99 -2.22
CA ILE A 224 13.56 -7.96 -1.55
C ILE A 224 14.69 -7.42 -2.42
N GLU A 225 14.80 -6.09 -2.48
CA GLU A 225 15.87 -5.33 -3.12
C GLU A 225 16.27 -4.19 -2.18
N PRO A 226 17.51 -3.65 -2.26
CA PRO A 226 17.89 -2.49 -1.46
C PRO A 226 16.95 -1.30 -1.67
N ASP A 227 16.24 -0.92 -0.62
CA ASP A 227 15.28 0.20 -0.61
C ASP A 227 15.09 0.66 0.84
N HIS A 228 14.57 1.86 1.05
CA HIS A 228 14.27 2.39 2.39
C HIS A 228 15.46 2.35 3.36
N ILE A 229 16.66 2.62 2.89
CA ILE A 229 17.89 2.71 3.70
C ILE A 229 18.27 4.18 3.85
N GLY A 230 18.24 4.71 5.07
CA GLY A 230 18.51 6.12 5.32
C GLY A 230 18.34 6.54 6.78
N PRO A 231 18.61 7.81 7.11
CA PRO A 231 18.66 8.29 8.51
C PRO A 231 17.37 8.11 9.31
N ASN A 232 16.20 8.13 8.65
CA ASN A 232 14.89 7.97 9.29
C ASN A 232 14.16 6.70 8.81
N GLU A 233 14.91 5.76 8.25
CA GLU A 233 14.42 4.51 7.69
C GLU A 233 15.19 3.33 8.29
N HIS A 234 15.56 2.33 7.49
CA HIS A 234 16.39 1.23 7.94
C HIS A 234 17.88 1.62 7.92
N ARG A 235 18.64 1.17 8.91
CA ARG A 235 20.09 1.48 9.01
C ARG A 235 20.91 0.87 7.87
N ASP A 236 20.50 -0.32 7.41
CA ASP A 236 21.16 -1.10 6.36
C ASP A 236 20.19 -2.13 5.75
N PHE A 237 20.66 -2.84 4.72
CA PHE A 237 19.86 -3.85 4.01
C PHE A 237 19.49 -5.05 4.90
N GLU A 238 20.39 -5.52 5.77
CA GLU A 238 20.12 -6.64 6.67
C GLU A 238 19.01 -6.29 7.68
N HIS A 239 19.02 -5.06 8.19
CA HIS A 239 17.93 -4.55 9.04
C HIS A 239 16.60 -4.46 8.27
N TYR A 240 16.63 -3.98 7.03
CA TYR A 240 15.44 -3.92 6.18
C TYR A 240 14.86 -5.32 5.91
N LEU A 241 15.70 -6.30 5.55
CA LEU A 241 15.32 -7.69 5.33
C LEU A 241 14.76 -8.30 6.62
N SER A 242 15.48 -8.18 7.73
CA SER A 242 15.06 -8.74 9.02
C SER A 242 13.71 -8.20 9.49
N CYS A 243 13.44 -6.91 9.30
CA CYS A 243 12.14 -6.32 9.62
C CYS A 243 11.02 -6.95 8.79
N LYS A 244 11.21 -7.13 7.47
CA LYS A 244 10.18 -7.79 6.63
C LYS A 244 10.00 -9.27 6.98
N ALA A 245 11.07 -9.98 7.29
CA ALA A 245 11.02 -11.40 7.67
C ALA A 245 10.24 -11.63 8.99
N MET A 246 10.02 -10.60 9.81
CA MET A 246 9.16 -10.69 11.00
C MET A 246 7.74 -11.17 10.66
N LEU A 247 7.23 -10.90 9.47
CA LEU A 247 5.91 -11.38 9.05
C LEU A 247 5.82 -12.91 9.05
N LEU A 248 6.89 -13.63 8.69
CA LEU A 248 6.94 -15.09 8.69
C LEU A 248 7.02 -15.69 10.10
N LYS A 249 7.27 -14.86 11.12
CA LYS A 249 7.17 -15.23 12.54
C LYS A 249 5.82 -14.86 13.16
N GLN A 250 4.98 -14.15 12.40
CA GLN A 250 3.68 -13.65 12.84
C GLN A 250 2.53 -14.17 11.94
N CYS A 251 2.72 -15.29 11.25
CA CYS A 251 1.68 -15.91 10.42
C CYS A 251 1.60 -17.41 10.63
N ARG A 252 0.47 -18.01 10.25
CA ARG A 252 0.26 -19.46 10.29
C ARG A 252 0.83 -20.15 9.05
N VAL A 253 0.61 -19.57 7.87
CA VAL A 253 1.14 -20.05 6.59
C VAL A 253 1.96 -18.92 5.97
N GLY A 254 3.23 -19.18 5.70
CA GLY A 254 4.14 -18.28 4.99
C GLY A 254 4.23 -18.65 3.52
N ILE A 255 4.00 -17.71 2.61
CA ILE A 255 4.08 -17.91 1.16
C ILE A 255 5.22 -17.04 0.62
N VAL A 256 6.27 -17.67 0.07
CA VAL A 256 7.53 -17.00 -0.25
C VAL A 256 7.97 -17.27 -1.69
N ASN A 257 8.46 -16.23 -2.35
CA ASN A 257 9.08 -16.36 -3.68
C ASN A 257 10.37 -17.15 -3.58
N ARG A 258 10.40 -18.34 -4.22
CA ARG A 258 11.58 -19.25 -4.21
C ARG A 258 12.73 -18.74 -5.06
N ASP A 259 12.46 -17.85 -6.01
CA ASP A 259 13.44 -17.33 -6.96
C ASP A 259 14.18 -16.09 -6.43
N ASP A 260 13.80 -15.57 -5.25
CA ASP A 260 14.51 -14.46 -4.63
C ASP A 260 15.91 -14.90 -4.19
N GLU A 261 16.94 -14.14 -4.57
CA GLU A 261 18.34 -14.49 -4.25
C GLU A 261 18.61 -14.53 -2.73
N HIS A 262 17.78 -13.86 -1.93
CA HIS A 262 17.86 -13.83 -0.48
C HIS A 262 16.93 -14.84 0.20
N PHE A 263 16.34 -15.78 -0.56
CA PHE A 263 15.32 -16.71 -0.04
C PHE A 263 15.73 -17.36 1.28
N GLU A 264 16.95 -17.90 1.40
CA GLU A 264 17.40 -18.60 2.61
C GLU A 264 17.44 -17.67 3.83
N LYS A 265 17.81 -16.41 3.64
CA LYS A 265 17.78 -15.40 4.71
C LYS A 265 16.35 -14.97 5.06
N ILE A 266 15.47 -14.84 4.06
CA ILE A 266 14.06 -14.48 4.25
C ILE A 266 13.36 -15.49 5.14
N VAL A 267 13.61 -16.79 4.93
CA VAL A 267 12.94 -17.86 5.68
C VAL A 267 13.67 -18.24 6.97
N GLU A 268 14.80 -17.61 7.27
CA GLU A 268 15.58 -17.92 8.46
C GLU A 268 14.77 -17.65 9.75
N GLY A 269 14.61 -18.67 10.57
CA GLY A 269 13.90 -18.59 11.84
C GLY A 269 12.39 -18.34 11.71
N HIS A 270 11.77 -18.66 10.56
CA HIS A 270 10.32 -18.66 10.42
C HIS A 270 9.67 -19.67 11.38
N THR A 271 8.42 -19.41 11.75
CA THR A 271 7.64 -20.27 12.66
C THR A 271 6.36 -20.81 12.01
N CYS A 272 6.09 -20.42 10.77
CA CYS A 272 4.90 -20.78 10.01
C CYS A 272 5.10 -22.06 9.18
N ALA A 273 3.99 -22.64 8.72
CA ALA A 273 4.04 -23.59 7.60
C ALA A 273 4.46 -22.86 6.33
N LEU A 274 5.52 -23.33 5.63
CA LEU A 274 6.08 -22.62 4.49
C LEU A 274 5.57 -23.23 3.18
N GLU A 275 5.14 -22.36 2.27
CA GLU A 275 4.83 -22.65 0.87
C GLU A 275 5.64 -21.72 -0.03
N THR A 276 5.96 -22.19 -1.25
CA THR A 276 6.82 -21.47 -2.17
C THR A 276 6.19 -21.33 -3.55
N TYR A 277 6.54 -20.24 -4.23
CA TYR A 277 6.15 -20.02 -5.62
C TYR A 277 7.31 -19.41 -6.42
N GLY A 278 7.26 -19.52 -7.75
CA GLY A 278 8.27 -18.94 -8.64
C GLY A 278 8.35 -19.63 -10.00
N PHE A 279 9.47 -19.49 -10.67
CA PHE A 279 9.83 -20.26 -11.87
C PHE A 279 10.66 -21.50 -11.55
N SER A 280 11.27 -21.53 -10.37
CA SER A 280 12.10 -22.65 -9.93
C SER A 280 11.32 -23.96 -9.91
N GLU A 281 11.92 -25.04 -10.41
CA GLU A 281 11.38 -26.40 -10.30
C GLU A 281 11.17 -26.85 -8.85
N LYS A 282 11.82 -26.19 -7.90
CA LYS A 282 11.69 -26.47 -6.45
C LYS A 282 10.52 -25.73 -5.81
N ALA A 283 9.82 -24.85 -6.55
CA ALA A 283 8.67 -24.14 -6.03
C ALA A 283 7.42 -25.04 -6.03
N ASP A 284 6.60 -24.92 -4.98
CA ASP A 284 5.34 -25.65 -4.85
C ASP A 284 4.31 -25.24 -5.91
N LEU A 285 4.29 -23.95 -6.26
CA LEU A 285 3.57 -23.40 -7.42
C LEU A 285 4.55 -22.73 -8.36
N ARG A 286 4.57 -23.16 -9.63
CA ARG A 286 5.53 -22.61 -10.58
C ARG A 286 4.89 -22.22 -11.90
N ALA A 287 5.48 -21.22 -12.56
CA ALA A 287 5.12 -20.80 -13.90
C ALA A 287 6.06 -21.45 -14.93
N GLU A 288 5.49 -22.02 -15.97
CA GLU A 288 6.20 -22.57 -17.14
C GLU A 288 5.65 -21.93 -18.42
N ASP A 289 6.40 -21.98 -19.51
CA ASP A 289 5.96 -21.55 -20.86
C ASP A 289 5.44 -20.09 -20.93
N ALA A 290 6.10 -19.17 -20.22
CA ALA A 290 5.71 -17.76 -20.20
C ALA A 290 5.81 -17.12 -21.60
N LYS A 291 4.73 -16.42 -22.04
CA LYS A 291 4.65 -15.76 -23.34
C LYS A 291 4.05 -14.36 -23.19
N LEU A 292 4.67 -13.38 -23.83
CA LEU A 292 4.13 -12.04 -23.94
C LEU A 292 2.94 -12.03 -24.92
N ILE A 293 1.89 -11.28 -24.56
CA ILE A 293 0.69 -11.11 -25.36
C ILE A 293 0.59 -9.64 -25.76
N SER A 294 0.42 -9.37 -27.05
CA SER A 294 0.15 -8.01 -27.53
C SER A 294 -0.94 -8.05 -28.59
N GLY A 295 -1.83 -7.06 -28.61
CA GLY A 295 -2.87 -6.92 -29.65
C GLY A 295 -3.86 -5.81 -29.35
N LYS A 296 -4.35 -5.13 -30.42
CA LYS A 296 -5.45 -4.15 -30.43
C LYS A 296 -5.47 -3.18 -29.21
N GLY A 297 -4.35 -2.55 -28.94
CA GLY A 297 -4.24 -1.58 -27.83
C GLY A 297 -4.24 -2.20 -26.44
N SER A 298 -3.85 -3.47 -26.31
CA SER A 298 -3.70 -4.16 -25.02
C SER A 298 -2.39 -4.97 -24.97
N LEU A 299 -1.85 -5.12 -23.76
CA LEU A 299 -0.68 -5.93 -23.48
C LEU A 299 -0.98 -6.87 -22.33
N GLY A 300 -0.36 -8.04 -22.34
CA GLY A 300 -0.54 -9.03 -21.27
C GLY A 300 0.58 -10.06 -21.25
N ILE A 301 0.41 -11.07 -20.43
CA ILE A 301 1.31 -12.21 -20.33
C ILE A 301 0.52 -13.48 -20.06
N SER A 302 0.95 -14.59 -20.62
CA SER A 302 0.39 -15.93 -20.31
C SER A 302 1.48 -16.88 -19.86
N TYR A 303 1.10 -17.87 -19.09
CA TYR A 303 1.96 -18.95 -18.65
C TYR A 303 1.14 -20.20 -18.32
N HIS A 304 1.80 -21.33 -18.15
CA HIS A 304 1.17 -22.53 -17.60
C HIS A 304 1.53 -22.67 -16.13
N LEU A 305 0.53 -22.69 -15.24
CA LEU A 305 0.71 -22.96 -13.81
C LEU A 305 0.93 -24.44 -13.61
N LYS A 306 1.93 -24.83 -12.81
CA LYS A 306 2.27 -26.21 -12.44
C LYS A 306 2.50 -26.35 -10.93
N GLY A 307 2.45 -27.57 -10.42
CA GLY A 307 2.70 -27.92 -9.03
C GLY A 307 1.41 -28.24 -8.28
N LEU A 308 1.12 -27.50 -7.21
CA LEU A 308 -0.10 -27.70 -6.41
C LEU A 308 -1.40 -27.45 -7.18
N MET A 309 -1.33 -26.80 -8.34
CA MET A 309 -2.42 -26.60 -9.30
C MET A 309 -1.83 -26.69 -10.72
N ASP A 310 -2.66 -27.01 -11.74
CA ASP A 310 -2.22 -27.25 -13.13
C ASP A 310 -3.25 -26.70 -14.12
N PHE A 311 -3.06 -25.47 -14.63
CA PHE A 311 -3.92 -24.85 -15.64
C PHE A 311 -3.24 -23.65 -16.33
N PRO A 312 -3.67 -23.25 -17.54
CA PRO A 312 -3.17 -22.07 -18.21
C PRO A 312 -3.68 -20.78 -17.53
N VAL A 313 -2.83 -19.77 -17.43
CA VAL A 313 -3.14 -18.45 -16.88
C VAL A 313 -2.85 -17.37 -17.93
N GLU A 314 -3.74 -16.40 -18.05
CA GLU A 314 -3.58 -15.21 -18.88
C GLU A 314 -3.90 -13.96 -18.03
N ILE A 315 -3.07 -12.93 -18.14
CA ILE A 315 -3.17 -11.70 -17.33
C ILE A 315 -3.02 -10.50 -18.27
N ASP A 316 -3.96 -9.56 -18.20
CA ASP A 316 -3.94 -8.31 -18.97
C ASP A 316 -3.06 -7.22 -18.30
N ILE A 317 -2.02 -7.61 -17.57
CA ILE A 317 -0.99 -6.74 -17.01
C ILE A 317 0.35 -7.22 -17.54
N PRO A 318 1.10 -6.41 -18.31
CA PRO A 318 2.35 -6.85 -18.93
C PRO A 318 3.49 -7.08 -17.93
N GLY A 319 4.48 -7.87 -18.35
CA GLY A 319 5.74 -8.07 -17.66
C GLY A 319 5.80 -9.31 -16.77
N LYS A 320 7.00 -9.87 -16.65
CA LYS A 320 7.25 -11.09 -15.86
C LYS A 320 6.90 -10.94 -14.38
N PHE A 321 7.02 -9.73 -13.82
CA PHE A 321 6.61 -9.48 -12.43
C PHE A 321 5.10 -9.73 -12.20
N SER A 322 4.26 -9.59 -13.25
CA SER A 322 2.82 -9.93 -13.18
C SER A 322 2.59 -11.43 -12.98
N ILE A 323 3.51 -12.27 -13.48
CA ILE A 323 3.50 -13.71 -13.19
C ILE A 323 3.73 -13.95 -11.71
N TYR A 324 4.78 -13.35 -11.10
CA TYR A 324 5.03 -13.50 -9.67
C TYR A 324 3.85 -13.01 -8.82
N ASN A 325 3.26 -11.86 -9.16
CA ASN A 325 2.11 -11.32 -8.44
C ASN A 325 0.89 -12.25 -8.54
N SER A 326 0.64 -12.81 -9.73
CA SER A 326 -0.47 -13.77 -9.92
C SER A 326 -0.22 -15.11 -9.25
N LEU A 327 0.99 -15.66 -9.32
CA LEU A 327 1.38 -16.87 -8.57
C LEU A 327 1.11 -16.69 -7.07
N THR A 328 1.51 -15.55 -6.54
CA THR A 328 1.24 -15.17 -5.14
C THR A 328 -0.26 -15.15 -4.85
N ALA A 329 -1.05 -14.47 -5.70
CA ALA A 329 -2.49 -14.39 -5.53
C ALA A 329 -3.17 -15.76 -5.63
N ILE A 330 -2.75 -16.62 -6.56
CA ILE A 330 -3.24 -17.99 -6.70
C ILE A 330 -2.89 -18.83 -5.46
N ALA A 331 -1.63 -18.73 -4.98
CA ALA A 331 -1.20 -19.45 -3.79
C ALA A 331 -2.07 -19.15 -2.57
N ILE A 332 -2.45 -17.89 -2.38
CA ILE A 332 -3.37 -17.46 -1.30
C ILE A 332 -4.78 -18.00 -1.57
N CYS A 333 -5.34 -17.73 -2.77
CA CYS A 333 -6.75 -18.04 -3.08
C CYS A 333 -7.04 -19.55 -3.10
N ARG A 334 -6.02 -20.38 -3.33
CA ARG A 334 -6.10 -21.84 -3.21
C ARG A 334 -6.58 -22.26 -1.80
N HIS A 335 -6.12 -21.60 -0.74
CA HIS A 335 -6.55 -21.88 0.64
C HIS A 335 -8.04 -21.54 0.89
N PHE A 336 -8.60 -20.67 0.08
CA PHE A 336 -10.04 -20.35 0.08
C PHE A 336 -10.85 -21.30 -0.81
N LYS A 337 -10.22 -22.33 -1.40
CA LYS A 337 -10.84 -23.31 -2.30
C LYS A 337 -11.53 -22.66 -3.50
N VAL A 338 -10.98 -21.55 -4.00
CA VAL A 338 -11.47 -20.89 -5.21
C VAL A 338 -11.24 -21.81 -6.41
N SER A 339 -12.25 -21.95 -7.27
CA SER A 339 -12.14 -22.77 -8.48
C SER A 339 -11.18 -22.17 -9.50
N GLU A 340 -10.54 -23.02 -10.31
CA GLU A 340 -9.65 -22.62 -11.41
C GLU A 340 -10.33 -21.62 -12.35
N GLU A 341 -11.60 -21.86 -12.71
CA GLU A 341 -12.41 -20.99 -13.57
C GLU A 341 -12.52 -19.56 -12.98
N ASN A 342 -12.80 -19.45 -11.68
CA ASN A 342 -12.89 -18.15 -11.00
C ASN A 342 -11.55 -17.44 -10.95
N ILE A 343 -10.44 -18.17 -10.74
CA ILE A 343 -9.10 -17.62 -10.75
C ILE A 343 -8.76 -17.06 -12.13
N ILE A 344 -8.92 -17.88 -13.18
CA ILE A 344 -8.62 -17.49 -14.57
C ILE A 344 -9.43 -16.25 -14.98
N LYS A 345 -10.74 -16.27 -14.71
CA LYS A 345 -11.65 -15.17 -15.04
C LYS A 345 -11.25 -13.87 -14.34
N ALA A 346 -10.93 -13.94 -13.03
CA ALA A 346 -10.58 -12.78 -12.25
C ALA A 346 -9.23 -12.18 -12.67
N LEU A 347 -8.22 -13.00 -12.91
CA LEU A 347 -6.88 -12.54 -13.33
C LEU A 347 -6.90 -11.87 -14.71
N LYS A 348 -7.74 -12.33 -15.61
CA LYS A 348 -7.88 -11.73 -16.95
C LYS A 348 -8.45 -10.32 -16.92
N VAL A 349 -9.23 -9.95 -15.90
CA VAL A 349 -9.86 -8.63 -15.78
C VAL A 349 -9.30 -7.80 -14.63
N ALA A 350 -8.32 -8.34 -13.90
CA ALA A 350 -7.71 -7.66 -12.76
C ALA A 350 -7.08 -6.34 -13.18
N LYS A 351 -7.46 -5.25 -12.52
CA LYS A 351 -6.90 -3.92 -12.71
C LYS A 351 -6.45 -3.35 -11.39
N VAL A 352 -5.36 -2.62 -11.41
CA VAL A 352 -4.82 -1.95 -10.24
C VAL A 352 -4.67 -0.46 -10.55
N LYS A 353 -5.41 0.38 -9.84
CA LYS A 353 -5.40 1.82 -10.05
C LYS A 353 -3.98 2.38 -10.03
N GLY A 354 -3.54 2.95 -11.17
CA GLY A 354 -2.22 3.56 -11.30
C GLY A 354 -1.02 2.61 -11.23
N ARG A 355 -1.20 1.32 -11.53
CA ARG A 355 -0.11 0.32 -11.65
C ARG A 355 -0.24 -0.40 -12.98
N ILE A 356 0.48 0.08 -13.99
CA ILE A 356 0.36 -0.38 -15.39
C ILE A 356 -1.12 -0.49 -15.79
N GLU A 357 -1.88 0.51 -15.40
CA GLU A 357 -3.31 0.58 -15.66
C GLU A 357 -3.55 0.96 -17.12
N MET A 358 -3.96 -0.01 -17.93
CA MET A 358 -4.29 0.24 -19.34
C MET A 358 -5.58 1.02 -19.45
N VAL A 359 -5.54 2.11 -20.21
CA VAL A 359 -6.68 2.96 -20.53
C VAL A 359 -6.98 2.87 -22.02
N LYS A 360 -8.18 2.42 -22.36
CA LYS A 360 -8.57 2.25 -23.76
C LYS A 360 -8.84 3.60 -24.43
N VAL A 361 -7.93 4.03 -25.29
CA VAL A 361 -8.03 5.27 -26.08
C VAL A 361 -8.04 5.00 -27.58
N SER A 362 -7.42 3.90 -28.04
CA SER A 362 -7.29 3.52 -29.45
C SER A 362 -7.25 2.00 -29.58
N ASP A 363 -7.53 1.48 -30.77
CA ASP A 363 -7.23 0.10 -31.17
C ASP A 363 -5.84 -0.04 -31.81
N GLU A 364 -5.21 1.08 -32.16
CA GLU A 364 -3.94 1.11 -32.91
C GLU A 364 -2.73 1.17 -31.98
N PHE A 365 -2.85 1.81 -30.82
CA PHE A 365 -1.77 1.92 -29.82
C PHE A 365 -2.27 1.68 -28.39
N THR A 366 -1.34 1.38 -27.49
CA THR A 366 -1.63 1.16 -26.07
C THR A 366 -1.27 2.41 -25.26
N LEU A 367 -2.18 2.85 -24.37
CA LEU A 367 -1.90 3.88 -23.38
C LEU A 367 -2.10 3.31 -21.98
N MET A 368 -1.16 3.61 -21.06
CA MET A 368 -1.22 3.15 -19.68
C MET A 368 -0.75 4.19 -18.69
N ILE A 369 -1.24 4.07 -17.45
CA ILE A 369 -0.89 4.92 -16.31
C ILE A 369 -0.09 4.10 -15.31
N ASP A 370 1.04 4.63 -14.81
CA ASP A 370 1.86 3.99 -13.79
C ASP A 370 2.41 4.96 -12.74
N TYR A 371 2.72 4.43 -11.57
CA TYR A 371 3.25 5.19 -10.43
C TYR A 371 4.79 5.27 -10.40
N ALA A 372 5.50 4.83 -11.41
CA ALA A 372 6.96 4.90 -11.48
C ALA A 372 7.43 6.37 -11.38
N HIS A 373 7.94 6.75 -10.22
CA HIS A 373 8.30 8.13 -9.86
C HIS A 373 9.75 8.28 -9.40
N ASN A 374 10.59 7.26 -9.65
CA ASN A 374 12.03 7.29 -9.46
C ASN A 374 12.73 6.55 -10.62
N ALA A 375 14.04 6.75 -10.77
CA ALA A 375 14.81 6.23 -11.90
C ALA A 375 14.75 4.70 -11.99
N MET A 376 14.92 3.98 -10.89
CA MET A 376 14.93 2.52 -10.86
C MET A 376 13.56 1.94 -11.24
N ALA A 377 12.45 2.52 -10.76
CA ALA A 377 11.12 2.07 -11.13
C ALA A 377 10.81 2.37 -12.60
N LEU A 378 11.22 3.55 -13.09
CA LEU A 378 11.03 3.94 -14.49
C LEU A 378 11.86 3.05 -15.43
N GLU A 379 13.10 2.74 -15.09
CA GLU A 379 13.97 1.84 -15.85
C GLU A 379 13.38 0.42 -15.93
N SER A 380 12.93 -0.13 -14.80
CA SER A 380 12.27 -1.43 -14.76
C SER A 380 11.01 -1.47 -15.63
N LEU A 381 10.18 -0.43 -15.57
CA LEU A 381 8.96 -0.30 -16.36
C LEU A 381 9.26 -0.22 -17.86
N LEU A 382 10.10 0.72 -18.28
CA LEU A 382 10.42 0.93 -19.68
C LEU A 382 11.15 -0.27 -20.30
N SER A 383 12.06 -0.91 -19.56
CA SER A 383 12.73 -2.15 -20.00
C SER A 383 11.71 -3.28 -20.22
N THR A 384 10.76 -3.44 -19.31
CA THR A 384 9.68 -4.43 -19.45
C THR A 384 8.83 -4.16 -20.69
N LEU A 385 8.48 -2.90 -20.96
CA LEU A 385 7.66 -2.54 -22.11
C LEU A 385 8.42 -2.69 -23.43
N ARG A 386 9.74 -2.54 -23.43
CA ARG A 386 10.60 -2.83 -24.60
C ARG A 386 10.56 -4.29 -25.03
N GLU A 387 10.35 -5.24 -24.13
CA GLU A 387 10.21 -6.66 -24.45
C GLU A 387 9.00 -6.94 -25.38
N TYR A 388 8.01 -6.05 -25.43
CA TYR A 388 6.85 -6.14 -26.34
C TYR A 388 7.09 -5.61 -27.75
N HIS A 389 8.33 -5.17 -28.05
CA HIS A 389 8.74 -4.63 -29.36
C HIS A 389 7.80 -3.56 -29.92
N PRO A 390 7.51 -2.47 -29.16
CA PRO A 390 6.65 -1.40 -29.66
C PRO A 390 7.22 -0.75 -30.92
N HIS A 391 6.35 -0.16 -31.76
CA HIS A 391 6.78 0.72 -32.84
C HIS A 391 7.56 1.91 -32.26
N ARG A 392 6.97 2.61 -31.28
CA ARG A 392 7.67 3.58 -30.42
C ARG A 392 7.26 3.35 -28.97
N LEU A 393 8.22 3.53 -28.05
CA LEU A 393 7.95 3.64 -26.64
C LEU A 393 7.97 5.11 -26.25
N VAL A 394 6.80 5.66 -25.92
CA VAL A 394 6.61 7.06 -25.56
C VAL A 394 6.44 7.16 -24.04
N CYS A 395 7.29 7.93 -23.37
CA CYS A 395 7.25 8.13 -21.93
C CYS A 395 6.86 9.57 -21.59
N LEU A 396 5.70 9.77 -20.97
CA LEU A 396 5.26 11.04 -20.43
C LEU A 396 5.44 11.04 -18.91
N PHE A 397 6.24 11.96 -18.37
CA PHE A 397 6.43 12.08 -16.93
C PHE A 397 6.84 13.49 -16.50
N GLY A 398 6.72 13.73 -15.21
CA GLY A 398 7.27 14.88 -14.50
C GLY A 398 7.87 14.45 -13.17
N CYS A 399 8.47 15.39 -12.46
CA CYS A 399 9.03 15.14 -11.12
C CYS A 399 8.41 16.08 -10.08
N GLY A 400 8.35 15.61 -8.84
CA GLY A 400 7.87 16.42 -7.72
C GLY A 400 8.86 17.48 -7.28
N GLY A 401 8.37 18.68 -6.97
CA GLY A 401 9.11 19.72 -6.28
C GLY A 401 9.37 19.38 -4.80
N ASN A 402 10.32 20.10 -4.17
CA ASN A 402 10.74 19.86 -2.78
C ASN A 402 11.21 18.41 -2.55
N ARG A 403 11.83 17.80 -3.56
CA ARG A 403 12.42 16.46 -3.56
C ARG A 403 13.86 16.52 -4.07
N SER A 404 14.58 15.39 -3.96
CA SER A 404 15.95 15.29 -4.47
C SER A 404 16.05 15.68 -5.95
N ARG A 405 16.87 16.67 -6.29
CA ARG A 405 17.15 17.07 -7.67
C ARG A 405 17.85 15.96 -8.46
N LEU A 406 18.66 15.13 -7.80
CA LEU A 406 19.34 14.00 -8.43
C LEU A 406 18.33 13.07 -9.13
N ARG A 407 17.18 12.80 -8.50
CA ARG A 407 16.11 12.02 -9.10
C ARG A 407 15.65 12.54 -10.47
N ARG A 408 15.61 13.88 -10.65
CA ARG A 408 15.18 14.51 -11.91
C ARG A 408 16.15 14.20 -13.04
N PHE A 409 17.46 14.34 -12.76
CA PHE A 409 18.52 14.01 -13.71
C PHE A 409 18.50 12.52 -14.07
N GLU A 410 18.43 11.65 -13.08
CA GLU A 410 18.43 10.20 -13.26
C GLU A 410 17.20 9.73 -14.06
N MET A 411 16.00 10.22 -13.74
CA MET A 411 14.78 9.87 -14.50
C MET A 411 14.85 10.38 -15.94
N GLY A 412 15.39 11.58 -16.16
CA GLY A 412 15.65 12.13 -17.49
C GLY A 412 16.58 11.23 -18.30
N GLU A 413 17.71 10.83 -17.73
CA GLU A 413 18.68 9.95 -18.37
C GLU A 413 18.08 8.57 -18.71
N VAL A 414 17.34 7.97 -17.77
CA VAL A 414 16.66 6.69 -17.99
C VAL A 414 15.66 6.78 -19.12
N SER A 415 14.80 7.81 -19.12
CA SER A 415 13.81 8.00 -20.19
C SER A 415 14.46 8.27 -21.54
N GLY A 416 15.48 9.13 -21.60
CA GLY A 416 16.21 9.42 -22.81
C GLY A 416 16.91 8.21 -23.42
N ARG A 417 17.37 7.28 -22.59
CA ARG A 417 18.03 6.05 -23.03
C ARG A 417 17.06 4.95 -23.48
N LEU A 418 15.89 4.84 -22.84
CA LEU A 418 14.97 3.72 -23.02
C LEU A 418 13.72 4.05 -23.83
N SER A 419 13.35 5.33 -24.01
CA SER A 419 12.18 5.76 -24.80
C SER A 419 12.59 6.28 -26.18
N ASP A 420 11.70 6.15 -27.17
CA ASP A 420 11.88 6.77 -28.49
C ASP A 420 11.47 8.24 -28.47
N LEU A 421 10.56 8.60 -27.55
CA LEU A 421 10.13 9.97 -27.29
C LEU A 421 9.82 10.14 -25.80
N THR A 422 10.38 11.17 -25.19
CA THR A 422 10.01 11.62 -23.86
C THR A 422 9.15 12.88 -23.94
N ILE A 423 8.01 12.89 -23.25
CA ILE A 423 7.17 14.09 -23.07
C ILE A 423 7.35 14.54 -21.62
N ILE A 424 8.06 15.65 -21.44
CA ILE A 424 8.35 16.20 -20.11
C ILE A 424 7.23 17.15 -19.71
N THR A 425 6.65 16.95 -18.53
CA THR A 425 5.53 17.76 -18.06
C THR A 425 5.60 18.02 -16.55
N SER A 426 4.67 18.81 -16.02
CA SER A 426 4.54 19.03 -14.58
C SER A 426 3.94 17.81 -13.89
N ASP A 427 4.41 17.54 -12.66
CA ASP A 427 3.82 16.61 -11.70
C ASP A 427 3.24 17.41 -10.52
N ASN A 428 3.75 17.26 -9.30
CA ASN A 428 3.44 18.06 -8.12
C ASN A 428 4.58 19.11 -7.92
N PRO A 429 4.53 20.31 -8.50
CA PRO A 429 5.64 21.27 -8.40
C PRO A 429 5.81 21.80 -6.99
N ARG A 430 4.81 21.69 -6.12
CA ARG A 430 4.79 22.19 -4.75
C ARG A 430 5.20 23.66 -4.70
N ASN A 431 6.34 23.97 -4.09
CA ASN A 431 6.81 25.35 -3.95
C ASN A 431 7.85 25.77 -5.01
N GLU A 432 8.18 24.88 -5.95
CA GLU A 432 9.14 25.15 -7.02
C GLU A 432 8.44 25.58 -8.31
N ASP A 433 9.20 26.26 -9.18
CA ASP A 433 8.76 26.58 -10.55
C ASP A 433 8.70 25.29 -11.37
N PRO A 434 7.56 24.95 -12.00
CA PRO A 434 7.46 23.78 -12.88
C PRO A 434 8.51 23.76 -14.00
N GLN A 435 8.85 24.91 -14.60
CA GLN A 435 9.85 24.99 -15.65
C GLN A 435 11.26 24.63 -15.13
N ALA A 436 11.63 25.08 -13.93
CA ALA A 436 12.90 24.73 -13.33
C ALA A 436 13.05 23.21 -13.09
N ILE A 437 11.96 22.53 -12.75
CA ILE A 437 11.94 21.07 -12.61
C ILE A 437 12.12 20.39 -13.97
N ILE A 438 11.44 20.89 -15.02
CA ILE A 438 11.56 20.39 -16.39
C ILE A 438 13.01 20.56 -16.90
N ASP A 439 13.64 21.72 -16.64
CA ASP A 439 15.04 21.98 -17.02
C ASP A 439 16.02 21.02 -16.35
N ASP A 440 15.80 20.66 -15.09
CA ASP A 440 16.57 19.62 -14.42
C ASP A 440 16.40 18.24 -15.11
N ILE A 441 15.18 17.86 -15.50
CA ILE A 441 14.93 16.60 -16.23
C ILE A 441 15.65 16.59 -17.58
N LYS A 442 15.57 17.70 -18.34
CA LYS A 442 16.26 17.87 -19.63
C LYS A 442 17.74 17.64 -19.52
N THR A 443 18.39 18.17 -18.45
CA THR A 443 19.81 17.96 -18.20
C THR A 443 20.19 16.48 -18.13
N GLY A 444 19.28 15.60 -17.67
CA GLY A 444 19.46 14.15 -17.70
C GLY A 444 19.31 13.58 -19.10
N ILE A 445 18.28 13.98 -19.85
CA ILE A 445 18.03 13.49 -21.22
C ILE A 445 19.14 13.88 -22.18
N GLU A 446 19.66 15.09 -22.05
CA GLU A 446 20.74 15.65 -22.91
C GLU A 446 22.09 14.90 -22.77
N LYS A 447 22.22 14.01 -21.80
CA LYS A 447 23.34 13.06 -21.72
C LYS A 447 23.17 11.84 -22.63
N THR A 448 22.03 11.74 -23.31
CA THR A 448 21.65 10.64 -24.19
C THR A 448 21.29 11.16 -25.56
N ASP A 449 21.04 10.26 -26.52
CA ASP A 449 20.52 10.62 -27.86
C ASP A 449 18.98 10.68 -27.87
N GLY A 450 18.32 10.67 -26.71
CA GLY A 450 16.87 10.62 -26.53
C GLY A 450 16.17 11.88 -27.04
N LYS A 451 15.08 11.69 -27.78
CA LYS A 451 14.22 12.79 -28.25
C LYS A 451 13.24 13.19 -27.17
N TYR A 452 12.98 14.48 -27.05
CA TYR A 452 11.97 14.97 -26.10
C TYR A 452 11.18 16.16 -26.65
N VAL A 453 10.00 16.36 -26.05
CA VAL A 453 9.20 17.58 -26.11
C VAL A 453 8.85 18.01 -24.70
N GLU A 454 8.71 19.31 -24.49
CA GLU A 454 8.31 19.87 -23.20
C GLU A 454 6.94 20.54 -23.30
N ILE A 455 6.02 20.13 -22.41
CA ILE A 455 4.67 20.69 -22.34
C ILE A 455 4.33 20.79 -20.85
N ILE A 456 4.36 22.02 -20.28
CA ILE A 456 4.22 22.23 -18.84
C ILE A 456 2.88 21.72 -18.31
N ASP A 457 1.79 22.04 -19.01
CA ASP A 457 0.46 21.59 -18.61
C ASP A 457 0.28 20.10 -18.88
N ARG A 458 -0.05 19.34 -17.83
CA ARG A 458 -0.15 17.88 -17.93
C ARG A 458 -1.32 17.42 -18.79
N LYS A 459 -2.44 18.15 -18.80
CA LYS A 459 -3.59 17.84 -19.67
C LYS A 459 -3.22 18.02 -21.13
N GLU A 460 -2.55 19.12 -21.45
CA GLU A 460 -2.05 19.38 -22.82
C GLU A 460 -1.00 18.34 -23.25
N ALA A 461 -0.11 17.94 -22.32
CA ALA A 461 0.88 16.90 -22.58
C ALA A 461 0.21 15.52 -22.86
N ILE A 462 -0.83 15.15 -22.12
CA ILE A 462 -1.61 13.93 -22.36
C ILE A 462 -2.36 14.03 -23.72
N ALA A 463 -2.97 15.19 -24.03
CA ALA A 463 -3.65 15.42 -25.30
C ALA A 463 -2.66 15.31 -26.48
N TYR A 464 -1.45 15.86 -26.33
CA TYR A 464 -0.38 15.71 -27.31
C TYR A 464 -0.01 14.24 -27.51
N ALA A 465 0.21 13.48 -26.43
CA ALA A 465 0.55 12.07 -26.50
C ALA A 465 -0.52 11.24 -27.23
N ILE A 466 -1.80 11.49 -26.94
CA ILE A 466 -2.93 10.78 -27.58
C ILE A 466 -3.06 11.14 -29.06
N SER A 467 -2.96 12.44 -29.41
CA SER A 467 -3.14 12.91 -30.79
C SER A 467 -1.97 12.56 -31.74
N HIS A 468 -0.79 12.25 -31.17
CA HIS A 468 0.42 11.86 -31.92
C HIS A 468 0.77 10.36 -31.74
N GLY A 469 -0.13 9.57 -31.18
CA GLY A 469 0.01 8.11 -31.10
C GLY A 469 -0.05 7.48 -32.49
N GLU A 470 0.90 6.61 -32.79
CA GLU A 470 1.01 5.89 -34.06
C GLU A 470 0.69 4.40 -33.87
N PRO A 471 0.29 3.68 -34.94
CA PRO A 471 0.02 2.24 -34.83
C PRO A 471 1.21 1.46 -34.27
N GLY A 472 0.95 0.66 -33.23
CA GLY A 472 1.96 -0.13 -32.53
C GLY A 472 2.75 0.61 -31.43
N ASP A 473 2.43 1.85 -31.13
CA ASP A 473 3.05 2.58 -30.03
C ASP A 473 2.61 2.04 -28.66
N ILE A 474 3.51 2.15 -27.70
CA ILE A 474 3.21 2.04 -26.27
C ILE A 474 3.47 3.40 -25.62
N ILE A 475 2.43 4.01 -25.08
CA ILE A 475 2.46 5.31 -24.40
C ILE A 475 2.27 5.09 -22.91
N ILE A 476 3.24 5.55 -22.09
CA ILE A 476 3.17 5.46 -20.64
C ILE A 476 3.08 6.85 -20.01
N LEU A 477 2.06 7.05 -19.16
CA LEU A 477 1.92 8.19 -18.27
C LEU A 477 2.49 7.80 -16.91
N ALA A 478 3.74 8.19 -16.64
CA ALA A 478 4.46 7.79 -15.43
C ALA A 478 4.45 8.88 -14.34
N GLY A 479 4.54 8.43 -13.10
CA GLY A 479 4.72 9.27 -11.92
C GLY A 479 3.49 9.43 -11.05
N LYS A 480 2.33 9.79 -11.62
CA LYS A 480 1.09 10.06 -10.88
C LYS A 480 0.36 8.81 -10.41
N GLY A 481 0.27 7.82 -11.28
CA GLY A 481 -0.40 6.55 -10.97
C GLY A 481 -1.82 6.72 -10.42
N HIS A 482 -2.01 6.39 -9.14
CA HIS A 482 -3.30 6.47 -8.45
C HIS A 482 -3.65 7.87 -7.90
N GLU A 483 -2.69 8.82 -7.89
CA GLU A 483 -2.94 10.18 -7.39
C GLU A 483 -3.99 10.89 -8.25
N ASP A 484 -4.94 11.55 -7.58
CA ASP A 484 -6.06 12.28 -8.18
C ASP A 484 -5.97 13.80 -7.97
N TYR A 485 -4.76 14.28 -7.64
CA TYR A 485 -4.51 15.69 -7.39
C TYR A 485 -3.16 16.16 -7.96
N GLN A 486 -3.04 17.47 -8.12
CA GLN A 486 -1.76 18.18 -8.29
C GLN A 486 -1.54 19.12 -7.11
N GLU A 487 -0.36 19.05 -6.47
CA GLU A 487 0.00 19.90 -5.34
C GLU A 487 0.80 21.11 -5.80
N ILE A 488 0.24 22.31 -5.61
CA ILE A 488 0.85 23.58 -5.96
C ILE A 488 0.78 24.52 -4.75
N ARG A 489 1.93 24.99 -4.26
CA ARG A 489 2.06 25.92 -3.11
C ARG A 489 1.24 25.46 -1.89
N GLY A 490 1.35 24.18 -1.55
CA GLY A 490 0.67 23.58 -0.40
C GLY A 490 -0.83 23.35 -0.57
N LYS A 491 -1.40 23.62 -1.77
CA LYS A 491 -2.80 23.33 -2.09
C LYS A 491 -2.89 22.16 -3.06
N LYS A 492 -3.84 21.25 -2.82
CA LYS A 492 -4.16 20.15 -3.72
C LYS A 492 -5.31 20.57 -4.63
N TYR A 493 -5.09 20.46 -5.94
CA TYR A 493 -6.08 20.70 -6.99
C TYR A 493 -6.47 19.35 -7.59
N PRO A 494 -7.76 19.07 -7.82
CA PRO A 494 -8.21 17.83 -8.45
C PRO A 494 -7.54 17.64 -9.81
N MET A 495 -6.88 16.51 -10.02
CA MET A 495 -6.22 16.12 -11.27
C MET A 495 -6.04 14.62 -11.31
N ASP A 496 -7.05 13.90 -11.83
CA ASP A 496 -6.97 12.46 -12.11
C ASP A 496 -6.73 12.25 -13.61
N GLU A 497 -5.65 11.56 -13.98
CA GLU A 497 -5.30 11.33 -15.39
C GLU A 497 -6.40 10.58 -16.16
N ARG A 498 -7.19 9.72 -15.50
CA ARG A 498 -8.32 9.01 -16.11
C ARG A 498 -9.42 9.98 -16.51
N VAL A 499 -9.70 10.97 -15.67
CA VAL A 499 -10.66 12.04 -15.96
C VAL A 499 -10.14 12.93 -17.08
N LEU A 500 -8.85 13.31 -17.03
CA LEU A 500 -8.23 14.12 -18.09
C LEU A 500 -8.30 13.40 -19.45
N ILE A 501 -8.00 12.10 -19.50
CA ILE A 501 -8.09 11.30 -20.74
C ILE A 501 -9.54 11.27 -21.23
N ALA A 502 -10.52 11.03 -20.37
CA ALA A 502 -11.93 11.01 -20.73
C ALA A 502 -12.40 12.37 -21.28
N ASP A 503 -11.98 13.48 -20.68
CA ASP A 503 -12.28 14.83 -21.14
C ASP A 503 -11.64 15.13 -22.51
N ILE A 504 -10.39 14.75 -22.73
CA ILE A 504 -9.68 14.90 -24.01
C ILE A 504 -10.41 14.13 -25.11
N LEU A 505 -10.80 12.89 -24.84
CA LEU A 505 -11.54 12.07 -25.81
C LEU A 505 -12.95 12.61 -26.11
N ALA A 506 -13.56 13.30 -25.15
CA ALA A 506 -14.84 13.99 -25.32
C ALA A 506 -14.73 15.38 -25.96
N GLY A 507 -13.51 15.86 -26.30
CA GLY A 507 -13.28 17.19 -26.88
C GLY A 507 -13.53 18.35 -25.89
N LYS A 508 -13.33 18.12 -24.59
CA LYS A 508 -13.56 19.08 -23.50
C LYS A 508 -12.27 19.72 -22.99
#